data_2ab27d1e6427124cfbd1cf8bc85daa75
#
_entry.id   2ab27d1e6427124cfbd1cf8bc85daa75
#
_cell.length_a   1.000
_cell.length_b   1.000
_cell.length_c   1.000
_cell.angle_alpha   90.00
_cell.angle_beta   90.00
_cell.angle_gamma   90.00
#
_symmetry.space_group_name_H-M   'P 1'
#
loop_
_entity.id
_entity.type
_entity.pdbx_description
1 polymer ?
#
loop_
_entity_poly.entity_id
_entity_poly.type
_entity_poly.pdbx_seq_one_letter_code
_entity_poly.pdbx_strand_id
1 'polypeptide(L)'
;MNKSDKFKDSDLPVSFEDTSIAFQHKSDQELLLSYLIFGLTKSPFLVKFLSQAAKFTLSIGLPVKPLIKATVFKQFCGGEKKEEYSKVIAKLGKAAIGTILDYSVEGTQDEVGFEDTNKELLNIIEQSKSNPNIPCTCMKMTAIGSFELLEKITSNDVLSKDEQREWNKIKNRLDVICKASYRADKPIYIDAEESR
;
A
#
# COMPACT_ATOMS: atom_id res chain seq x y z
N MET A 1 37.24 4.70 23.32
CA MET A 1 36.53 5.99 23.51
C MET A 1 35.07 5.76 23.14
N ASN A 2 34.29 5.47 24.19
CA ASN A 2 32.90 5.03 24.04
C ASN A 2 32.00 6.21 24.42
N LYS A 3 31.45 6.90 23.44
CA LYS A 3 30.40 7.90 23.67
C LYS A 3 29.18 7.48 22.87
N SER A 4 28.34 6.67 23.49
CA SER A 4 26.93 6.66 23.16
C SER A 4 26.34 7.99 23.64
N ASP A 5 26.42 9.02 22.85
CA ASP A 5 25.63 10.21 23.09
C ASP A 5 24.16 9.81 22.93
N LYS A 6 23.54 9.51 24.06
CA LYS A 6 22.09 9.39 24.15
C LYS A 6 21.53 10.79 23.84
N PHE A 7 21.03 10.97 22.63
CA PHE A 7 20.14 12.08 22.35
C PHE A 7 19.02 12.06 23.39
N LYS A 8 18.90 13.12 24.17
CA LYS A 8 17.75 13.27 25.07
C LYS A 8 16.56 13.64 24.19
N ASP A 9 15.41 13.01 24.44
CA ASP A 9 14.14 13.32 23.73
C ASP A 9 13.80 14.83 23.76
N SER A 10 14.29 15.55 24.80
CA SER A 10 14.14 17.01 24.91
C SER A 10 14.90 17.84 23.85
N ASP A 11 15.86 17.25 23.14
CA ASP A 11 16.71 17.94 22.18
C ASP A 11 16.19 17.79 20.74
N LEU A 12 15.12 17.03 20.54
CA LEU A 12 14.47 16.86 19.25
C LEU A 12 13.43 17.97 19.04
N PRO A 13 13.35 18.56 17.82
CA PRO A 13 12.32 19.55 17.51
C PRO A 13 10.90 18.92 17.40
N VAL A 14 10.79 17.61 17.56
CA VAL A 14 9.56 16.83 17.44
C VAL A 14 9.41 15.97 18.69
N SER A 15 8.26 16.05 19.35
CA SER A 15 7.89 15.17 20.46
C SER A 15 7.11 13.97 19.92
N PHE A 16 7.56 12.74 20.24
CA PHE A 16 6.84 11.50 19.95
C PHE A 16 5.75 11.21 21.01
N GLU A 17 5.80 11.87 22.16
CA GLU A 17 4.78 11.74 23.22
C GLU A 17 3.56 12.64 22.96
N ASP A 18 3.75 13.77 22.28
CA ASP A 18 2.63 14.64 21.86
C ASP A 18 2.10 14.21 20.49
N THR A 19 1.03 13.42 20.52
CA THR A 19 0.38 12.92 19.32
C THR A 19 -0.67 13.90 18.74
N SER A 20 -0.88 15.07 19.35
CA SER A 20 -1.88 16.03 18.91
C SER A 20 -1.62 16.52 17.47
N ILE A 21 -0.36 16.77 17.13
CA ILE A 21 0.04 17.15 15.77
C ILE A 21 -0.20 16.01 14.77
N ALA A 22 0.19 14.78 15.13
CA ALA A 22 0.06 13.62 14.26
C ALA A 22 -1.42 13.31 13.91
N PHE A 23 -2.32 13.53 14.85
CA PHE A 23 -3.75 13.27 14.67
C PHE A 23 -4.62 14.48 14.39
N GLN A 24 -4.05 15.68 14.25
CA GLN A 24 -4.81 16.94 14.00
C GLN A 24 -5.73 16.88 12.77
N HIS A 25 -5.43 16.01 11.80
CA HIS A 25 -6.24 15.81 10.60
C HIS A 25 -7.45 14.90 10.81
N LYS A 26 -7.57 14.23 11.97
CA LYS A 26 -8.68 13.35 12.34
C LYS A 26 -9.69 14.07 13.23
N SER A 27 -10.98 13.78 13.01
CA SER A 27 -12.05 14.19 13.93
C SER A 27 -12.10 13.25 15.13
N ASP A 28 -12.77 13.68 16.23
CA ASP A 28 -12.97 12.87 17.43
C ASP A 28 -13.67 11.54 17.11
N GLN A 29 -14.62 11.53 16.18
CA GLN A 29 -15.30 10.31 15.74
C GLN A 29 -14.34 9.35 15.02
N GLU A 30 -13.44 9.88 14.17
CA GLU A 30 -12.42 9.07 13.49
C GLU A 30 -11.37 8.55 14.48
N LEU A 31 -11.02 9.33 15.49
CA LEU A 31 -10.13 8.89 16.57
C LEU A 31 -10.78 7.79 17.41
N LEU A 32 -12.04 7.96 17.80
CA LEU A 32 -12.77 6.93 18.53
C LEU A 32 -12.89 5.63 17.74
N LEU A 33 -13.22 5.72 16.45
CA LEU A 33 -13.27 4.53 15.56
C LEU A 33 -11.90 3.84 15.48
N SER A 34 -10.83 4.61 15.30
CA SER A 34 -9.47 4.07 15.29
C SER A 34 -9.13 3.37 16.59
N TYR A 35 -9.45 3.99 17.73
CA TYR A 35 -9.22 3.41 19.06
C TYR A 35 -9.95 2.08 19.25
N LEU A 36 -11.21 2.01 18.85
CA LEU A 36 -12.01 0.79 18.93
C LEU A 36 -11.45 -0.32 18.02
N ILE A 37 -11.12 0.00 16.77
CA ILE A 37 -10.54 -0.97 15.81
C ILE A 37 -9.21 -1.51 16.33
N PHE A 38 -8.29 -0.65 16.74
CA PHE A 38 -7.00 -1.08 17.30
C PHE A 38 -7.15 -1.80 18.65
N GLY A 39 -8.18 -1.46 19.42
CA GLY A 39 -8.54 -2.21 20.64
C GLY A 39 -8.94 -3.66 20.32
N LEU A 40 -9.73 -3.87 19.27
CA LEU A 40 -10.12 -5.20 18.80
C LEU A 40 -8.94 -6.02 18.26
N THR A 41 -7.98 -5.39 17.55
CA THR A 41 -6.82 -6.09 16.99
C THR A 41 -5.82 -6.58 18.04
N LYS A 42 -5.88 -6.10 19.28
CA LYS A 42 -5.05 -6.60 20.38
C LYS A 42 -5.32 -8.06 20.75
N SER A 43 -6.50 -8.59 20.40
CA SER A 43 -6.86 -9.98 20.69
C SER A 43 -6.85 -10.82 19.41
N PRO A 44 -5.87 -11.72 19.21
CA PRO A 44 -5.82 -12.61 18.04
C PRO A 44 -7.07 -13.50 17.92
N PHE A 45 -7.64 -13.92 19.06
CA PHE A 45 -8.89 -14.69 19.10
C PHE A 45 -10.04 -13.88 18.52
N LEU A 46 -10.19 -12.63 18.92
CA LEU A 46 -11.27 -11.76 18.46
C LEU A 46 -11.13 -11.45 16.97
N VAL A 47 -9.91 -11.19 16.50
CA VAL A 47 -9.61 -10.99 15.07
C VAL A 47 -10.00 -12.22 14.26
N LYS A 48 -9.60 -13.43 14.70
CA LYS A 48 -9.94 -14.68 14.02
C LYS A 48 -11.45 -14.91 13.98
N PHE A 49 -12.13 -14.70 15.11
CA PHE A 49 -13.59 -14.85 15.21
C PHE A 49 -14.32 -13.88 14.27
N LEU A 50 -13.99 -12.58 14.32
CA LEU A 50 -14.62 -11.55 13.48
C LEU A 50 -14.34 -11.79 11.99
N SER A 51 -13.13 -12.23 11.63
CA SER A 51 -12.79 -12.57 10.25
C SER A 51 -13.61 -13.75 9.72
N GLN A 52 -13.78 -14.79 10.55
CA GLN A 52 -14.61 -15.95 10.18
C GLN A 52 -16.10 -15.56 10.09
N ALA A 53 -16.60 -14.78 11.04
CA ALA A 53 -17.97 -14.26 11.01
C ALA A 53 -18.22 -13.41 9.76
N ALA A 54 -17.29 -12.53 9.40
CA ALA A 54 -17.40 -11.74 8.17
C ALA A 54 -17.43 -12.61 6.91
N LYS A 55 -16.53 -13.61 6.80
CA LYS A 55 -16.53 -14.57 5.69
C LYS A 55 -17.86 -15.34 5.60
N PHE A 56 -18.36 -15.83 6.73
CA PHE A 56 -19.63 -16.56 6.80
C PHE A 56 -20.80 -15.67 6.37
N THR A 57 -20.91 -14.46 6.92
CA THR A 57 -22.00 -13.53 6.57
C THR A 57 -21.97 -13.12 5.10
N LEU A 58 -20.78 -12.95 4.52
CA LEU A 58 -20.63 -12.72 3.08
C LEU A 58 -21.05 -13.92 2.24
N SER A 59 -20.74 -15.14 2.69
CA SER A 59 -21.09 -16.38 1.96
C SER A 59 -22.60 -16.64 1.89
N ILE A 60 -23.36 -16.20 2.91
CA ILE A 60 -24.83 -16.32 2.93
C ILE A 60 -25.54 -15.07 2.37
N GLY A 61 -24.78 -14.14 1.78
CA GLY A 61 -25.33 -12.98 1.09
C GLY A 61 -25.83 -11.83 1.98
N LEU A 62 -25.49 -11.82 3.27
CA LEU A 62 -25.87 -10.72 4.15
C LEU A 62 -25.14 -9.42 3.76
N PRO A 63 -25.79 -8.24 3.81
CA PRO A 63 -25.24 -6.99 3.37
C PRO A 63 -24.29 -6.37 4.41
N VAL A 64 -23.21 -7.08 4.76
CA VAL A 64 -22.19 -6.60 5.72
C VAL A 64 -21.11 -5.72 5.09
N LYS A 65 -21.01 -5.69 3.74
CA LYS A 65 -20.02 -4.87 3.02
C LYS A 65 -20.06 -3.38 3.41
N PRO A 66 -21.23 -2.71 3.51
CA PRO A 66 -21.27 -1.30 3.92
C PRO A 66 -20.71 -1.07 5.33
N LEU A 67 -20.95 -2.00 6.26
CA LEU A 67 -20.42 -1.91 7.62
C LEU A 67 -18.89 -2.07 7.63
N ILE A 68 -18.35 -3.06 6.92
CA ILE A 68 -16.90 -3.24 6.76
C ILE A 68 -16.28 -2.01 6.12
N LYS A 69 -16.92 -1.46 5.07
CA LYS A 69 -16.43 -0.26 4.38
C LYS A 69 -16.43 0.97 5.29
N ALA A 70 -17.45 1.16 6.11
CA ALA A 70 -17.54 2.29 7.03
C ALA A 70 -16.62 2.19 8.25
N THR A 71 -16.08 1.03 8.54
CA THR A 71 -15.25 0.75 9.72
C THR A 71 -13.81 0.39 9.34
N VAL A 72 -13.53 -0.90 9.24
CA VAL A 72 -12.17 -1.42 9.02
C VAL A 72 -11.57 -0.91 7.71
N PHE A 73 -12.32 -0.95 6.61
CA PHE A 73 -11.84 -0.49 5.32
C PHE A 73 -11.48 1.01 5.37
N LYS A 74 -12.35 1.85 5.93
CA LYS A 74 -12.08 3.30 6.08
C LYS A 74 -10.82 3.58 6.91
N GLN A 75 -10.48 2.72 7.87
CA GLN A 75 -9.30 2.89 8.71
C GLN A 75 -7.99 2.57 7.96
N PHE A 76 -8.00 1.56 7.09
CA PHE A 76 -6.78 1.02 6.46
C PHE A 76 -6.67 1.32 4.97
N CYS A 77 -7.75 1.69 4.29
CA CYS A 77 -7.76 1.92 2.86
C CYS A 77 -8.18 3.34 2.52
N GLY A 78 -7.53 3.93 1.54
CA GLY A 78 -7.86 5.27 1.05
C GLY A 78 -9.17 5.33 0.26
N GLY A 79 -9.60 4.22 -0.34
CA GLY A 79 -10.80 4.12 -1.15
C GLY A 79 -10.66 3.11 -2.28
N GLU A 80 -11.79 2.68 -2.84
CA GLU A 80 -11.83 1.75 -3.99
C GLU A 80 -11.83 2.51 -5.33
N LYS A 81 -12.36 3.73 -5.33
CA LYS A 81 -12.54 4.55 -6.53
C LYS A 81 -11.79 5.86 -6.42
N LYS A 82 -11.45 6.43 -7.58
CA LYS A 82 -10.72 7.70 -7.68
C LYS A 82 -11.40 8.82 -6.88
N GLU A 83 -12.72 8.91 -6.92
CA GLU A 83 -13.50 9.93 -6.23
C GLU A 83 -13.40 9.80 -4.69
N GLU A 84 -13.18 8.58 -4.20
CA GLU A 84 -13.02 8.31 -2.76
C GLU A 84 -11.61 8.68 -2.29
N TYR A 85 -10.57 8.09 -2.90
CA TYR A 85 -9.20 8.34 -2.47
C TYR A 85 -8.72 9.76 -2.78
N SER A 86 -9.24 10.44 -3.80
CA SER A 86 -8.91 11.85 -4.06
C SER A 86 -9.33 12.76 -2.90
N LYS A 87 -10.45 12.47 -2.24
CA LYS A 87 -10.88 13.21 -1.04
C LYS A 87 -9.94 12.98 0.15
N VAL A 88 -9.45 11.74 0.30
CA VAL A 88 -8.49 11.39 1.35
C VAL A 88 -7.15 12.09 1.10
N ILE A 89 -6.64 12.05 -0.14
CA ILE A 89 -5.42 12.75 -0.54
C ILE A 89 -5.53 14.26 -0.24
N ALA A 90 -6.66 14.87 -0.63
CA ALA A 90 -6.88 16.30 -0.38
C ALA A 90 -6.97 16.62 1.13
N LYS A 91 -7.58 15.73 1.92
CA LYS A 91 -7.66 15.87 3.39
C LYS A 91 -6.27 15.80 4.02
N LEU A 92 -5.47 14.81 3.65
CA LEU A 92 -4.12 14.64 4.16
C LEU A 92 -3.19 15.77 3.70
N GLY A 93 -3.33 16.21 2.46
CA GLY A 93 -2.56 17.34 1.92
C GLY A 93 -2.78 18.66 2.68
N LYS A 94 -3.99 18.89 3.22
CA LYS A 94 -4.26 20.05 4.10
C LYS A 94 -3.48 19.98 5.42
N ALA A 95 -3.09 18.80 5.86
CA ALA A 95 -2.26 18.58 7.03
C ALA A 95 -0.76 18.42 6.67
N ALA A 96 -0.37 18.83 5.46
CA ALA A 96 0.98 18.68 4.91
C ALA A 96 1.49 17.23 4.86
N ILE A 97 0.58 16.26 4.74
CA ILE A 97 0.89 14.83 4.62
C ILE A 97 0.77 14.43 3.14
N GLY A 98 1.88 14.02 2.53
CA GLY A 98 1.90 13.43 1.20
C GLY A 98 1.34 12.01 1.21
N THR A 99 0.70 11.60 0.13
CA THR A 99 0.08 10.27 -0.02
C THR A 99 0.80 9.48 -1.10
N ILE A 100 1.16 8.24 -0.80
CA ILE A 100 1.62 7.27 -1.80
C ILE A 100 0.43 6.39 -2.17
N LEU A 101 0.13 6.31 -3.47
CA LEU A 101 -0.88 5.39 -3.97
C LEU A 101 -0.22 4.03 -4.21
N ASP A 102 -0.63 3.05 -3.45
CA ASP A 102 -0.26 1.66 -3.61
C ASP A 102 -1.46 0.88 -4.16
N TYR A 103 -1.27 0.26 -5.32
CA TYR A 103 -2.26 -0.62 -5.93
C TYR A 103 -1.95 -2.05 -5.52
N SER A 104 -2.55 -2.45 -4.42
CA SER A 104 -2.36 -3.79 -3.86
C SER A 104 -3.41 -4.75 -4.43
N VAL A 105 -3.07 -5.45 -5.51
CA VAL A 105 -3.77 -6.65 -5.96
C VAL A 105 -2.93 -7.85 -5.55
N GLU A 106 -3.30 -8.46 -4.43
CA GLU A 106 -2.67 -9.70 -4.00
C GLU A 106 -3.26 -10.90 -4.75
N GLY A 107 -2.39 -11.86 -5.12
CA GLY A 107 -2.82 -13.13 -5.69
C GLY A 107 -3.01 -13.14 -7.20
N THR A 108 -2.60 -12.11 -7.93
CA THR A 108 -2.48 -12.17 -9.38
C THR A 108 -1.34 -13.14 -9.75
N GLN A 109 -1.68 -14.22 -10.43
CA GLN A 109 -0.71 -15.26 -10.80
C GLN A 109 -0.70 -15.55 -12.31
N ASP A 110 -1.43 -14.76 -13.09
CA ASP A 110 -1.53 -14.95 -14.54
C ASP A 110 -1.10 -13.70 -15.31
N GLU A 111 -0.82 -13.91 -16.58
CA GLU A 111 -0.34 -12.87 -17.48
C GLU A 111 -1.34 -11.73 -17.66
N VAL A 112 -2.64 -12.03 -17.65
CA VAL A 112 -3.69 -11.02 -17.82
C VAL A 112 -3.71 -10.07 -16.63
N GLY A 113 -3.61 -10.62 -15.43
CA GLY A 113 -3.59 -9.83 -14.21
C GLY A 113 -2.31 -8.98 -14.09
N PHE A 114 -1.14 -9.49 -14.50
CA PHE A 114 0.10 -8.70 -14.55
C PHE A 114 -0.01 -7.52 -15.52
N GLU A 115 -0.62 -7.73 -16.68
CA GLU A 115 -0.85 -6.64 -17.65
C GLU A 115 -1.88 -5.62 -17.13
N ASP A 116 -2.92 -6.04 -16.45
CA ASP A 116 -3.92 -5.13 -15.89
C ASP A 116 -3.32 -4.32 -14.72
N THR A 117 -2.50 -4.94 -13.88
CA THR A 117 -1.73 -4.24 -12.86
C THR A 117 -0.77 -3.23 -13.47
N ASN A 118 -0.06 -3.60 -14.53
CA ASN A 118 0.84 -2.69 -15.24
C ASN A 118 0.09 -1.45 -15.77
N LYS A 119 -1.08 -1.63 -16.38
CA LYS A 119 -1.94 -0.52 -16.84
C LYS A 119 -2.36 0.39 -15.69
N GLU A 120 -2.77 -0.19 -14.56
CA GLU A 120 -3.21 0.61 -13.40
C GLU A 120 -2.05 1.37 -12.77
N LEU A 121 -0.86 0.80 -12.67
CA LEU A 121 0.35 1.51 -12.21
C LEU A 121 0.68 2.70 -13.12
N LEU A 122 0.58 2.55 -14.44
CA LEU A 122 0.77 3.65 -15.38
C LEU A 122 -0.30 4.75 -15.22
N ASN A 123 -1.54 4.36 -14.96
CA ASN A 123 -2.64 5.29 -14.67
C ASN A 123 -2.39 6.07 -13.36
N ILE A 124 -1.93 5.40 -12.31
CA ILE A 124 -1.54 6.04 -11.03
C ILE A 124 -0.40 7.04 -11.23
N ILE A 125 0.63 6.68 -11.99
CA ILE A 125 1.75 7.58 -12.30
C ILE A 125 1.24 8.83 -13.04
N GLU A 126 0.39 8.68 -14.04
CA GLU A 126 -0.17 9.83 -14.76
C GLU A 126 -1.05 10.71 -13.86
N GLN A 127 -1.84 10.11 -12.97
CA GLN A 127 -2.63 10.87 -12.00
C GLN A 127 -1.77 11.62 -10.98
N SER A 128 -0.62 11.08 -10.61
CA SER A 128 0.32 11.69 -9.66
C SER A 128 0.99 12.95 -10.23
N LYS A 129 1.18 13.02 -11.54
CA LYS A 129 1.94 14.03 -12.26
C LYS A 129 1.53 15.47 -11.89
N SER A 130 0.24 15.74 -11.85
CA SER A 130 -0.32 17.08 -11.58
C SER A 130 -0.74 17.28 -10.12
N ASN A 131 -0.55 16.27 -9.25
CA ASN A 131 -0.99 16.35 -7.86
C ASN A 131 0.21 16.49 -6.91
N PRO A 132 0.43 17.67 -6.29
CA PRO A 132 1.55 17.88 -5.37
C PRO A 132 1.41 17.06 -4.07
N ASN A 133 0.19 16.62 -3.72
CA ASN A 133 -0.06 15.79 -2.56
C ASN A 133 0.30 14.30 -2.78
N ILE A 134 0.71 13.93 -4.01
CA ILE A 134 1.26 12.61 -4.34
C ILE A 134 2.73 12.82 -4.72
N PRO A 135 3.66 12.80 -3.74
CA PRO A 135 5.07 13.08 -3.99
C PRO A 135 5.78 11.96 -4.76
N CYS A 136 5.31 10.74 -4.62
CA CYS A 136 5.89 9.54 -5.25
C CYS A 136 4.82 8.47 -5.41
N THR A 137 5.14 7.42 -6.17
CA THR A 137 4.32 6.23 -6.37
C THR A 137 5.03 4.99 -5.82
N CYS A 138 4.34 3.87 -5.74
CA CYS A 138 4.87 2.60 -5.26
C CYS A 138 4.47 1.46 -6.19
N MET A 139 5.31 0.44 -6.28
CA MET A 139 5.00 -0.82 -6.96
C MET A 139 5.66 -1.99 -6.25
N LYS A 140 5.10 -3.18 -6.43
CA LYS A 140 5.66 -4.45 -5.96
C LYS A 140 6.10 -5.29 -7.16
N MET A 141 7.23 -5.97 -7.06
CA MET A 141 7.71 -6.83 -8.15
C MET A 141 6.75 -8.01 -8.40
N THR A 142 6.15 -8.54 -7.33
CA THR A 142 5.15 -9.62 -7.38
C THR A 142 3.83 -9.20 -8.05
N ALA A 143 3.59 -7.91 -8.21
CA ALA A 143 2.42 -7.39 -8.91
C ALA A 143 2.57 -7.38 -10.44
N ILE A 144 3.78 -7.54 -10.97
CA ILE A 144 4.09 -7.54 -12.41
C ILE A 144 4.77 -8.82 -12.91
N GLY A 145 4.98 -9.81 -12.02
CA GLY A 145 5.60 -11.09 -12.36
C GLY A 145 5.39 -12.14 -11.29
N SER A 146 5.50 -13.42 -11.67
CA SER A 146 5.30 -14.53 -10.75
C SER A 146 6.36 -14.58 -9.66
N PHE A 147 5.92 -14.88 -8.43
CA PHE A 147 6.79 -15.01 -7.27
C PHE A 147 7.85 -16.10 -7.48
N GLU A 148 7.45 -17.24 -8.00
CA GLU A 148 8.32 -18.40 -8.23
C GLU A 148 9.46 -18.07 -9.20
N LEU A 149 9.19 -17.27 -10.23
CA LEU A 149 10.23 -16.86 -11.18
C LEU A 149 11.19 -15.85 -10.54
N LEU A 150 10.66 -14.90 -9.76
CA LEU A 150 11.47 -13.91 -9.03
C LEU A 150 12.37 -14.59 -8.00
N GLU A 151 11.88 -15.63 -7.30
CA GLU A 151 12.66 -16.43 -6.36
C GLU A 151 13.81 -17.15 -7.07
N LYS A 152 13.56 -17.81 -8.21
CA LYS A 152 14.62 -18.46 -9.02
C LYS A 152 15.70 -17.48 -9.47
N ILE A 153 15.29 -16.28 -9.89
CA ILE A 153 16.24 -15.24 -10.33
C ILE A 153 17.11 -14.78 -9.16
N THR A 154 16.52 -14.57 -8.00
CA THR A 154 17.26 -14.17 -6.78
C THR A 154 18.23 -15.26 -6.34
N SER A 155 17.85 -16.53 -6.48
CA SER A 155 18.68 -17.70 -6.18
C SER A 155 19.75 -17.99 -7.23
N ASN A 156 19.78 -17.26 -8.36
CA ASN A 156 20.63 -17.51 -9.53
C ASN A 156 20.41 -18.90 -10.16
N ASP A 157 19.20 -19.42 -10.11
CA ASP A 157 18.84 -20.69 -10.72
C ASP A 157 18.83 -20.59 -12.26
N VAL A 158 19.08 -21.74 -12.91
CA VAL A 158 19.04 -21.82 -14.36
C VAL A 158 17.58 -21.77 -14.83
N LEU A 159 17.25 -20.76 -15.62
CA LEU A 159 15.92 -20.60 -16.18
C LEU A 159 15.73 -21.44 -17.44
N SER A 160 14.58 -22.06 -17.59
CA SER A 160 14.10 -22.65 -18.84
C SER A 160 13.88 -21.56 -19.90
N LYS A 161 13.69 -21.96 -21.16
CA LYS A 161 13.40 -21.03 -22.26
C LYS A 161 12.11 -20.24 -22.05
N ASP A 162 11.09 -20.84 -21.44
CA ASP A 162 9.81 -20.20 -21.18
C ASP A 162 9.91 -19.21 -20.02
N GLU A 163 10.60 -19.59 -18.93
CA GLU A 163 10.91 -18.69 -17.81
C GLU A 163 11.77 -17.50 -18.26
N GLN A 164 12.71 -17.71 -19.18
CA GLN A 164 13.49 -16.61 -19.73
C GLN A 164 12.63 -15.64 -20.56
N ARG A 165 11.61 -16.13 -21.28
CA ARG A 165 10.64 -15.27 -21.98
C ARG A 165 9.78 -14.49 -20.98
N GLU A 166 9.31 -15.13 -19.94
CA GLU A 166 8.54 -14.49 -18.87
C GLU A 166 9.37 -13.41 -18.17
N TRP A 167 10.61 -13.72 -17.80
CA TRP A 167 11.53 -12.74 -17.23
C TRP A 167 11.73 -11.51 -18.14
N ASN A 168 11.82 -11.70 -19.44
CA ASN A 168 11.93 -10.58 -20.38
C ASN A 168 10.66 -9.72 -20.39
N LYS A 169 9.47 -10.29 -20.20
CA LYS A 169 8.24 -9.54 -20.06
C LYS A 169 8.23 -8.70 -18.78
N ILE A 170 8.64 -9.29 -17.64
CA ILE A 170 8.76 -8.58 -16.35
C ILE A 170 9.70 -7.38 -16.50
N LYS A 171 10.88 -7.58 -17.09
CA LYS A 171 11.83 -6.48 -17.36
C LYS A 171 11.23 -5.37 -18.22
N ASN A 172 10.47 -5.76 -19.25
CA ASN A 172 9.82 -4.78 -20.13
C ASN A 172 8.74 -3.98 -19.40
N ARG A 173 7.89 -4.63 -18.56
CA ARG A 173 6.91 -3.93 -17.72
C ARG A 173 7.60 -2.95 -16.78
N LEU A 174 8.64 -3.40 -16.09
CA LEU A 174 9.43 -2.55 -15.18
C LEU A 174 10.02 -1.34 -15.92
N ASP A 175 10.61 -1.54 -17.09
CA ASP A 175 11.19 -0.48 -17.90
C ASP A 175 10.13 0.55 -18.33
N VAL A 176 8.96 0.10 -18.75
CA VAL A 176 7.83 0.98 -19.12
C VAL A 176 7.36 1.80 -17.92
N ILE A 177 7.19 1.18 -16.74
CA ILE A 177 6.80 1.84 -15.50
C ILE A 177 7.84 2.89 -15.09
N CYS A 178 9.13 2.52 -15.06
CA CYS A 178 10.22 3.43 -14.70
C CYS A 178 10.32 4.62 -15.67
N LYS A 179 10.17 4.39 -16.97
CA LYS A 179 10.13 5.47 -17.97
C LYS A 179 8.93 6.39 -17.80
N ALA A 180 7.77 5.86 -17.46
CA ALA A 180 6.57 6.66 -17.18
C ALA A 180 6.78 7.54 -15.94
N SER A 181 7.31 6.97 -14.87
CA SER A 181 7.66 7.66 -13.62
C SER A 181 8.65 8.80 -13.87
N TYR A 182 9.73 8.52 -14.61
CA TYR A 182 10.72 9.53 -14.99
C TYR A 182 10.09 10.69 -15.78
N ARG A 183 9.24 10.40 -16.77
CA ARG A 183 8.54 11.43 -17.58
C ARG A 183 7.53 12.24 -16.78
N ALA A 184 6.97 11.64 -15.72
CA ALA A 184 6.05 12.31 -14.82
C ALA A 184 6.75 13.16 -13.75
N ASP A 185 8.08 13.09 -13.67
CA ASP A 185 8.90 13.68 -12.61
C ASP A 185 8.40 13.24 -11.20
N LYS A 186 8.12 11.95 -11.06
CA LYS A 186 7.65 11.33 -9.81
C LYS A 186 8.51 10.14 -9.48
N PRO A 187 9.23 10.14 -8.36
CA PRO A 187 9.93 8.95 -7.88
C PRO A 187 8.98 7.76 -7.73
N ILE A 188 9.46 6.56 -8.01
CA ILE A 188 8.75 5.32 -7.75
C ILE A 188 9.53 4.46 -6.76
N TYR A 189 8.86 4.01 -5.70
CA TYR A 189 9.41 3.03 -4.78
C TYR A 189 9.11 1.62 -5.29
N ILE A 190 10.13 0.76 -5.25
CA ILE A 190 9.97 -0.68 -5.47
C ILE A 190 9.95 -1.30 -4.09
N ASP A 191 8.76 -1.76 -3.68
CA ASP A 191 8.55 -2.38 -2.37
C ASP A 191 9.06 -3.81 -2.38
N ALA A 192 9.94 -4.14 -1.45
CA ALA A 192 10.51 -5.47 -1.27
C ALA A 192 9.76 -6.17 -0.14
N GLU A 193 8.91 -7.12 -0.49
CA GLU A 193 8.02 -7.78 0.47
C GLU A 193 8.54 -9.12 0.95
N GLU A 194 9.31 -9.81 0.13
CA GLU A 194 9.74 -11.19 0.37
C GLU A 194 11.21 -11.24 0.76
N SER A 195 11.50 -11.87 1.87
CA SER A 195 12.83 -11.93 2.51
C SER A 195 13.59 -13.23 2.23
N ARG A 196 13.34 -13.93 1.13
CA ARG A 196 14.03 -15.18 0.80
C ARG A 196 15.15 -14.98 -0.19
#